data_399bfe25603f966c42eae3467a26897e
#
_entry.id   399bfe25603f966c42eae3467a26897e
#
_cell.length_a   1.000
_cell.length_b   1.000
_cell.length_c   1.000
_cell.angle_alpha   90.00
_cell.angle_beta   90.00
_cell.angle_gamma   90.00
#
_symmetry.space_group_name_H-M   'P 1'
#
loop_
_entity.id
_entity.type
_entity.pdbx_description
1 polymer ?
#
loop_
_entity_poly.entity_id
_entity_poly.type
_entity_poly.pdbx_seq_one_letter_code
_entity_poly.pdbx_strand_id
1 'polypeptide(L)'
;MAIKSKAVTKPAAKAPAKKAPVKKAAAPKKAASEVMTLKHIAAEISEAHEMPKKQAELVVTDFIDRMGGHLKKGKKLRISGLGILQVRSRPARKGRNPATGEAIKIKASKKVAFRPAKDLKDRVL
;
A
#
# COMPACT_ATOMS: atom_id res chain seq x y z
N MET A 1 27.49 54.23 -45.26
CA MET A 1 26.84 53.22 -46.10
C MET A 1 26.14 52.22 -45.26
N ALA A 2 24.89 52.20 -45.38
CA ALA A 2 23.86 51.26 -45.06
C ALA A 2 24.34 49.80 -45.02
N ILE A 3 23.79 48.94 -44.20
CA ILE A 3 22.58 48.18 -44.45
C ILE A 3 22.27 47.28 -43.24
N LYS A 4 21.08 47.39 -42.71
CA LYS A 4 19.97 46.42 -42.58
C LYS A 4 20.23 45.20 -41.67
N SER A 5 19.72 45.28 -40.49
CA SER A 5 18.39 44.80 -40.03
C SER A 5 17.95 43.51 -40.69
N LYS A 6 17.81 42.51 -39.87
CA LYS A 6 16.62 41.67 -39.95
C LYS A 6 16.27 41.04 -38.63
N ALA A 7 15.29 41.59 -38.00
CA ALA A 7 14.50 40.94 -36.99
C ALA A 7 13.83 39.72 -37.59
N VAL A 8 13.98 38.57 -36.96
CA VAL A 8 13.13 37.40 -37.18
C VAL A 8 12.28 37.21 -35.95
N THR A 9 11.09 37.69 -36.08
CA THR A 9 9.98 37.40 -35.19
C THR A 9 9.68 35.91 -35.19
N LYS A 10 9.73 35.34 -34.03
CA LYS A 10 9.26 34.00 -33.78
C LYS A 10 7.84 34.07 -33.21
N PRO A 11 6.82 33.52 -33.89
CA PRO A 11 5.53 33.33 -33.27
C PRO A 11 5.54 31.99 -32.48
N ALA A 12 5.58 32.09 -31.21
CA ALA A 12 5.29 30.95 -30.34
C ALA A 12 3.78 30.85 -30.18
N ALA A 13 3.14 30.10 -31.03
CA ALA A 13 1.79 29.65 -30.80
C ALA A 13 1.82 28.40 -29.92
N LYS A 14 1.63 28.58 -28.64
CA LYS A 14 1.36 27.49 -27.73
C LYS A 14 -0.13 27.51 -27.39
N ALA A 15 -0.88 26.69 -28.08
CA ALA A 15 -2.24 26.42 -27.71
C ALA A 15 -2.24 25.58 -26.42
N PRO A 16 -2.97 25.96 -25.38
CA PRO A 16 -3.13 25.12 -24.21
C PRO A 16 -4.06 23.97 -24.61
N ALA A 17 -3.53 22.77 -24.51
CA ALA A 17 -4.35 21.57 -24.60
C ALA A 17 -5.34 21.58 -23.43
N LYS A 18 -6.61 21.78 -23.73
CA LYS A 18 -7.72 21.58 -22.81
C LYS A 18 -7.71 20.11 -22.42
N LYS A 19 -7.33 19.84 -21.18
CA LYS A 19 -7.60 18.56 -20.56
C LYS A 19 -9.12 18.42 -20.42
N ALA A 20 -9.69 17.59 -21.23
CA ALA A 20 -11.06 17.15 -21.04
C ALA A 20 -11.15 16.44 -19.66
N PRO A 21 -12.18 16.71 -18.85
CA PRO A 21 -12.38 15.97 -17.63
C PRO A 21 -12.75 14.54 -18.01
N VAL A 22 -11.86 13.63 -17.70
CA VAL A 22 -12.19 12.21 -17.75
C VAL A 22 -13.30 12.00 -16.76
N LYS A 23 -14.52 11.80 -17.22
CA LYS A 23 -15.63 11.31 -16.42
C LYS A 23 -15.19 10.00 -15.80
N LYS A 24 -14.95 10.04 -14.50
CA LYS A 24 -14.81 8.85 -13.67
C LYS A 24 -16.09 8.04 -13.85
N ALA A 25 -16.02 7.00 -14.68
CA ALA A 25 -17.08 6.01 -14.73
C ALA A 25 -17.21 5.46 -13.31
N ALA A 26 -18.39 5.63 -12.72
CA ALA A 26 -18.71 5.04 -11.45
C ALA A 26 -18.60 3.52 -11.60
N ALA A 27 -17.57 2.96 -11.00
CA ALA A 27 -17.51 1.52 -10.82
C ALA A 27 -18.74 1.07 -10.04
N PRO A 28 -19.37 -0.07 -10.39
CA PRO A 28 -20.49 -0.58 -9.63
C PRO A 28 -20.07 -0.73 -8.18
N LYS A 29 -20.85 -0.18 -7.29
CA LYS A 29 -20.73 -0.40 -5.85
C LYS A 29 -20.90 -1.90 -5.60
N LYS A 30 -19.78 -2.64 -5.62
CA LYS A 30 -19.68 -3.89 -4.89
C LYS A 30 -20.01 -3.52 -3.45
N ALA A 31 -20.91 -4.30 -2.85
CA ALA A 31 -21.32 -4.17 -1.47
C ALA A 31 -20.16 -3.66 -0.63
N ALA A 32 -20.32 -2.47 -0.07
CA ALA A 32 -19.26 -1.85 0.70
C ALA A 32 -18.97 -2.77 1.87
N SER A 33 -17.90 -3.55 1.77
CA SER A 33 -17.31 -4.15 2.95
C SER A 33 -16.92 -2.96 3.82
N GLU A 34 -17.60 -2.80 4.95
CA GLU A 34 -17.28 -1.76 5.90
C GLU A 34 -15.82 -1.92 6.28
N VAL A 35 -15.02 -0.92 5.92
CA VAL A 35 -13.60 -0.94 6.22
C VAL A 35 -13.46 -0.60 7.69
N MET A 36 -13.33 -1.60 8.53
CA MET A 36 -12.99 -1.40 9.93
C MET A 36 -11.56 -0.87 10.05
N THR A 37 -11.43 0.28 10.68
CA THR A 37 -10.13 0.88 10.98
C THR A 37 -9.69 0.51 12.40
N LEU A 38 -8.40 0.69 12.67
CA LEU A 38 -7.86 0.48 14.02
C LEU A 38 -8.61 1.26 15.11
N LYS A 39 -9.16 2.43 14.77
CA LYS A 39 -9.96 3.23 15.70
C LYS A 39 -11.24 2.54 16.12
N HIS A 40 -11.90 1.84 15.20
CA HIS A 40 -13.12 1.07 15.53
C HIS A 40 -12.77 -0.10 16.46
N ILE A 41 -11.69 -0.83 16.15
CA ILE A 41 -11.21 -1.92 17.01
C ILE A 41 -10.80 -1.40 18.39
N ALA A 42 -10.11 -0.26 18.45
CA ALA A 42 -9.74 0.36 19.71
C ALA A 42 -10.98 0.83 20.52
N ALA A 43 -12.02 1.29 19.86
CA ALA A 43 -13.28 1.63 20.53
C ALA A 43 -13.95 0.39 21.15
N GLU A 44 -14.04 -0.70 20.41
CA GLU A 44 -14.57 -1.99 20.94
C GLU A 44 -13.75 -2.50 22.12
N ILE A 45 -12.41 -2.42 22.04
CA ILE A 45 -11.53 -2.80 23.15
C ILE A 45 -11.75 -1.89 24.37
N SER A 46 -11.96 -0.57 24.14
CA SER A 46 -12.19 0.37 25.23
C SER A 46 -13.48 0.07 25.97
N GLU A 47 -14.52 -0.35 25.27
CA GLU A 47 -15.80 -0.75 25.88
C GLU A 47 -15.70 -2.09 26.61
N ALA A 48 -14.99 -3.06 26.02
CA ALA A 48 -14.82 -4.39 26.62
C ALA A 48 -13.97 -4.38 27.90
N HIS A 49 -13.01 -3.46 28.00
CA HIS A 49 -12.05 -3.39 29.11
C HIS A 49 -12.21 -2.15 30.01
N GLU A 50 -13.30 -1.39 29.84
CA GLU A 50 -13.57 -0.15 30.58
C GLU A 50 -12.38 0.83 30.60
N MET A 51 -11.64 0.89 29.51
CA MET A 51 -10.49 1.77 29.36
C MET A 51 -10.86 3.03 28.57
N PRO A 52 -10.22 4.18 28.84
CA PRO A 52 -10.41 5.37 28.02
C PRO A 52 -9.95 5.10 26.59
N LYS A 53 -10.75 5.55 25.61
CA LYS A 53 -10.52 5.34 24.16
C LYS A 53 -9.09 5.69 23.72
N LYS A 54 -8.52 6.76 24.26
CA LYS A 54 -7.14 7.18 23.95
C LYS A 54 -6.11 6.13 24.39
N GLN A 55 -6.30 5.49 25.53
CA GLN A 55 -5.40 4.44 25.98
C GLN A 55 -5.52 3.18 25.12
N ALA A 56 -6.74 2.80 24.75
CA ALA A 56 -6.96 1.68 23.85
C ALA A 56 -6.28 1.90 22.48
N GLU A 57 -6.40 3.10 21.89
CA GLU A 57 -5.72 3.46 20.65
C GLU A 57 -4.20 3.37 20.78
N LEU A 58 -3.63 3.87 21.87
CA LEU A 58 -2.18 3.80 22.12
C LEU A 58 -1.69 2.36 22.25
N VAL A 59 -2.40 1.54 23.00
CA VAL A 59 -2.04 0.12 23.19
C VAL A 59 -2.07 -0.64 21.86
N VAL A 60 -3.10 -0.45 21.07
CA VAL A 60 -3.24 -1.13 19.77
C VAL A 60 -2.16 -0.64 18.79
N THR A 61 -1.89 0.66 18.77
CA THR A 61 -0.83 1.23 17.91
C THR A 61 0.55 0.70 18.32
N ASP A 62 0.88 0.74 19.61
CA ASP A 62 2.16 0.23 20.11
C ASP A 62 2.33 -1.28 19.84
N PHE A 63 1.26 -2.05 19.96
CA PHE A 63 1.26 -3.47 19.60
C PHE A 63 1.63 -3.69 18.13
N ILE A 64 1.04 -2.92 17.21
CA ILE A 64 1.34 -3.02 15.77
C ILE A 64 2.76 -2.58 15.47
N ASP A 65 3.23 -1.50 16.09
CA ASP A 65 4.59 -1.00 15.89
C ASP A 65 5.62 -2.02 16.39
N ARG A 66 5.39 -2.65 17.52
CA ARG A 66 6.24 -3.73 18.03
C ARG A 66 6.25 -4.93 17.09
N MET A 67 5.08 -5.31 16.56
CA MET A 67 5.00 -6.37 15.56
C MET A 67 5.82 -6.02 14.30
N GLY A 68 5.68 -4.79 13.80
CA GLY A 68 6.46 -4.28 12.67
C GLY A 68 7.96 -4.33 12.93
N GLY A 69 8.40 -3.94 14.13
CA GLY A 69 9.79 -4.01 14.56
C GLY A 69 10.36 -5.43 14.56
N HIS A 70 9.60 -6.42 15.04
CA HIS A 70 10.00 -7.82 15.01
C HIS A 70 10.05 -8.39 13.60
N LEU A 71 9.09 -8.05 12.76
CA LEU A 71 9.08 -8.45 11.34
C LEU A 71 10.24 -7.84 10.57
N LYS A 72 10.60 -6.59 10.84
CA LYS A 72 11.77 -5.92 10.26
C LYS A 72 13.06 -6.68 10.58
N LYS A 73 13.18 -7.23 11.78
CA LYS A 73 14.30 -8.08 12.21
C LYS A 73 14.25 -9.51 11.61
N GLY A 74 13.25 -9.80 10.77
CA GLY A 74 13.10 -11.11 10.12
C GLY A 74 12.52 -12.21 11.03
N LYS A 75 12.00 -11.86 12.19
CA LYS A 75 11.39 -12.83 13.10
C LYS A 75 10.02 -13.26 12.59
N LYS A 76 9.67 -14.51 12.84
CA LYS A 76 8.32 -15.03 12.59
C LYS A 76 7.46 -14.68 13.81
N LEU A 77 6.32 -14.06 13.57
CA LEU A 77 5.33 -13.75 14.58
C LEU A 77 4.19 -14.76 14.50
N ARG A 78 3.99 -15.52 15.56
CA ARG A 78 2.84 -16.40 15.71
C ARG A 78 1.87 -15.79 16.71
N ILE A 79 0.68 -15.47 16.22
CA ILE A 79 -0.41 -14.93 17.04
C ILE A 79 -1.48 -16.01 17.10
N SER A 80 -1.73 -16.52 18.30
CA SER A 80 -2.78 -17.52 18.52
C SER A 80 -4.14 -16.94 18.12
N GLY A 81 -4.95 -17.71 17.42
CA GLY A 81 -6.24 -17.26 16.91
C GLY A 81 -6.19 -16.43 15.61
N LEU A 82 -5.06 -15.79 15.29
CA LEU A 82 -4.94 -14.99 14.06
C LEU A 82 -4.13 -15.74 12.98
N GLY A 83 -2.91 -16.12 13.30
CA GLY A 83 -2.05 -16.80 12.34
C GLY A 83 -0.57 -16.49 12.51
N ILE A 84 0.17 -16.72 11.43
CA ILE A 84 1.61 -16.53 11.39
C ILE A 84 1.95 -15.45 10.37
N LEU A 85 2.64 -14.42 10.83
CA LEU A 85 3.24 -13.37 10.01
C LEU A 85 4.74 -13.64 9.87
N GLN A 86 5.23 -13.69 8.64
CA GLN A 86 6.66 -13.87 8.37
C GLN A 86 7.11 -13.01 7.19
N VAL A 87 8.34 -12.54 7.24
CA VAL A 87 8.96 -11.86 6.12
C VAL A 87 9.66 -12.88 5.23
N ARG A 88 9.30 -12.92 3.96
CA ARG A 88 10.00 -13.70 2.95
C ARG A 88 10.86 -12.78 2.10
N SER A 89 12.15 -13.03 2.08
CA SER A 89 13.08 -12.39 1.19
C SER A 89 13.09 -13.12 -0.16
N ARG A 90 12.97 -12.37 -1.23
CA ARG A 90 13.16 -12.87 -2.59
C ARG A 90 14.50 -12.36 -3.08
N PRO A 91 15.44 -13.24 -3.43
CA PRO A 91 16.74 -12.82 -3.97
C PRO A 91 16.56 -12.13 -5.33
N ALA A 92 17.51 -11.30 -5.68
CA ALA A 92 17.57 -10.72 -7.01
C ALA A 92 17.71 -11.83 -8.06
N ARG A 93 16.96 -11.74 -9.14
CA ARG A 93 17.00 -12.71 -10.23
C ARG A 93 16.94 -11.98 -11.57
N LYS A 94 17.53 -12.60 -12.57
CA LYS A 94 17.33 -12.17 -13.95
C LYS A 94 15.97 -12.69 -14.42
N GLY A 95 15.12 -11.80 -14.86
CA GLY A 95 13.88 -12.12 -15.54
C GLY A 95 13.99 -11.79 -17.02
N ARG A 96 13.02 -12.22 -17.81
CA ARG A 96 12.90 -11.85 -19.21
C ARG A 96 11.54 -11.19 -19.41
N ASN A 97 11.51 -10.06 -20.11
CA ASN A 97 10.25 -9.42 -20.46
C ASN A 97 9.53 -10.28 -21.52
N PRO A 98 8.31 -10.76 -21.26
CA PRO A 98 7.61 -11.60 -22.23
C PRO A 98 7.24 -10.86 -23.52
N ALA A 99 7.13 -9.52 -23.49
CA ALA A 99 6.76 -8.73 -24.65
C ALA A 99 7.95 -8.40 -25.56
N THR A 100 9.12 -8.10 -24.99
CA THR A 100 10.32 -7.67 -25.75
C THR A 100 11.44 -8.69 -25.76
N GLY A 101 11.38 -9.72 -24.92
CA GLY A 101 12.43 -10.74 -24.80
C GLY A 101 13.70 -10.26 -24.08
N GLU A 102 13.73 -9.01 -23.66
CA GLU A 102 14.91 -8.43 -23.00
C GLU A 102 15.12 -8.97 -21.59
N ALA A 103 16.38 -9.11 -21.20
CA ALA A 103 16.75 -9.52 -19.86
C ALA A 103 16.54 -8.38 -18.86
N ILE A 104 15.63 -8.55 -17.91
CA ILE A 104 15.34 -7.59 -16.85
C ILE A 104 15.96 -8.07 -15.54
N LYS A 105 16.71 -7.20 -14.88
CA LYS A 105 17.24 -7.48 -13.55
C LYS A 105 16.17 -7.15 -12.48
N ILE A 106 15.59 -8.18 -11.89
CA ILE A 106 14.62 -8.04 -10.81
C ILE A 106 15.40 -7.88 -9.50
N LYS A 107 15.23 -6.74 -8.84
CA LYS A 107 15.89 -6.44 -7.56
C LYS A 107 15.36 -7.36 -6.45
N ALA A 108 16.21 -7.63 -5.47
CA ALA A 108 15.78 -8.32 -4.25
C ALA A 108 14.66 -7.56 -3.55
N SER A 109 13.63 -8.27 -3.12
CA SER A 109 12.47 -7.69 -2.43
C SER A 109 12.09 -8.52 -1.22
N LYS A 110 11.60 -7.85 -0.18
CA LYS A 110 11.04 -8.50 1.00
C LYS A 110 9.52 -8.40 0.93
N LYS A 111 8.83 -9.50 1.17
CA LYS A 111 7.38 -9.54 1.25
C LYS A 111 6.94 -10.07 2.61
N VAL A 112 5.94 -9.43 3.18
CA VAL A 112 5.27 -9.97 4.37
C VAL A 112 4.28 -11.02 3.90
N ALA A 113 4.43 -12.23 4.39
CA ALA A 113 3.52 -13.33 4.15
C ALA A 113 2.70 -13.58 5.41
N PHE A 114 1.40 -13.62 5.26
CA PHE A 114 0.46 -13.97 6.30
C PHE A 114 -0.09 -15.38 6.03
N ARG A 115 -0.09 -16.22 7.05
CA ARG A 115 -0.72 -17.53 7.02
C ARG A 115 -1.77 -17.57 8.12
N PRO A 116 -3.06 -17.57 7.78
CA PRO A 116 -4.12 -17.63 8.76
C PRO A 116 -4.04 -18.94 9.56
N ALA A 117 -4.35 -18.87 10.84
CA ALA A 117 -4.51 -20.03 11.68
C ALA A 117 -5.81 -20.78 11.31
N LYS A 118 -5.88 -22.06 11.67
CA LYS A 118 -7.09 -22.85 11.46
C LYS A 118 -8.28 -22.25 12.20
N ASP A 119 -8.04 -21.81 13.43
CA ASP A 119 -9.06 -21.18 14.29
C ASP A 119 -9.70 -19.94 13.62
N LEU A 120 -8.88 -19.12 12.91
CA LEU A 120 -9.39 -17.98 12.18
C LEU A 120 -10.25 -18.40 10.99
N LYS A 121 -9.83 -19.44 10.28
CA LYS A 121 -10.59 -19.97 9.15
C LYS A 121 -11.95 -20.50 9.60
N ASP A 122 -11.96 -21.25 10.69
CA ASP A 122 -13.18 -21.88 11.23
C ASP A 122 -14.16 -20.83 11.79
N ARG A 123 -13.65 -19.62 12.17
CA ARG A 123 -14.50 -18.50 12.60
C ARG A 123 -15.07 -17.68 11.45
N VAL A 124 -14.40 -17.65 10.31
CA VAL A 124 -14.78 -16.83 9.14
C VAL A 124 -15.58 -17.63 8.11
N LEU A 125 -15.37 -18.93 8.04
CA LEU A 125 -16.04 -19.86 7.15
C LEU A 125 -17.15 -20.61 7.86
#